data_0cb83914c7a61dfe128cf2120c070e59
#
_entry.id   0cb83914c7a61dfe128cf2120c070e59
#
_cell.length_a   1.000
_cell.length_b   1.000
_cell.length_c   1.000
_cell.angle_alpha   90.00
_cell.angle_beta   90.00
_cell.angle_gamma   90.00
#
_symmetry.space_group_name_H-M   'P 1'
#
loop_
_entity.id
_entity.type
_entity.pdbx_description
1 polymer ?
#
loop_
_entity_poly.entity_id
_entity_poly.type
_entity_poly.pdbx_seq_one_letter_code
_entity_poly.pdbx_strand_id
1 'polypeptide(L)'
;MVLRNCHNFHDFRRLAKRRLPGPIFDYIDGAADEETTHRRNTKAFESCDLVPNVLRGVGSVDLSVTVMGQKLALPVYCSPTALQRLFHHQGERAVAAAAAKYGTMFGVSSLGTVSLDELRKAHDTPQIYQFYFHKDRGLNRAMLQRAKDARIDIMMLTVDSITGGNRERDLRTGFSIPFRLTLAGMLQFAMKPRWGINYITHERFRLPQLEEHIDMRGSALSIGGYFTEMLDPSMNWDDVAEMVRHWNGQFCLKGVMSPADAKHAADIGCTGIVVSNHGGRQLDGSRASFDQLAEIVDAVGDRIDVLMDGGVQRGTHVLKALSVGAKAVGVGRYYLYPLAAAGQAGVERALGLMKAELERDMKLMGCIAIGQLSRDNLRLR
;
A
#
# COMPACT_ATOMS: atom_id res chain seq x y z
N MET A 1 -16.29 -20.60 5.77
CA MET A 1 -16.43 -19.14 5.97
C MET A 1 -16.80 -18.52 4.64
N VAL A 2 -17.75 -17.63 4.61
CA VAL A 2 -18.20 -16.87 3.43
C VAL A 2 -18.00 -15.39 3.68
N LEU A 3 -17.99 -14.56 2.63
CA LEU A 3 -17.72 -13.13 2.71
C LEU A 3 -18.57 -12.40 3.76
N ARG A 4 -19.88 -12.70 3.83
CA ARG A 4 -20.81 -12.09 4.80
C ARG A 4 -20.42 -12.29 6.27
N ASN A 5 -19.61 -13.32 6.57
CA ASN A 5 -19.13 -13.65 7.92
C ASN A 5 -17.72 -13.06 8.19
N CYS A 6 -17.22 -12.20 7.33
CA CYS A 6 -15.99 -11.46 7.56
C CYS A 6 -16.34 -10.12 8.22
N HIS A 7 -15.91 -9.92 9.45
CA HIS A 7 -16.19 -8.74 10.27
C HIS A 7 -14.93 -7.93 10.61
N ASN A 8 -13.75 -8.47 10.29
CA ASN A 8 -12.47 -7.86 10.61
C ASN A 8 -11.34 -8.39 9.70
N PHE A 9 -10.16 -7.77 9.80
CA PHE A 9 -8.96 -8.13 9.08
C PHE A 9 -8.62 -9.63 9.16
N HIS A 10 -8.72 -10.24 10.34
CA HIS A 10 -8.35 -11.65 10.54
C HIS A 10 -9.33 -12.62 9.85
N ASP A 11 -10.60 -12.25 9.75
CA ASP A 11 -11.59 -13.04 9.02
C ASP A 11 -11.27 -13.07 7.53
N PHE A 12 -10.95 -11.91 6.93
CA PHE A 12 -10.53 -11.83 5.52
C PHE A 12 -9.23 -12.62 5.29
N ARG A 13 -8.25 -12.49 6.20
CA ARG A 13 -7.00 -13.26 6.12
C ARG A 13 -7.27 -14.76 6.12
N ARG A 14 -8.13 -15.27 7.03
CA ARG A 14 -8.51 -16.69 7.06
C ARG A 14 -9.21 -17.12 5.78
N LEU A 15 -10.10 -16.29 5.23
CA LEU A 15 -10.81 -16.61 3.99
C LEU A 15 -9.86 -16.61 2.78
N ALA A 16 -8.95 -15.64 2.68
CA ALA A 16 -7.90 -15.58 1.66
C ALA A 16 -7.01 -16.84 1.70
N LYS A 17 -6.55 -17.25 2.88
CA LYS A 17 -5.75 -18.49 3.06
C LYS A 17 -6.47 -19.74 2.56
N ARG A 18 -7.78 -19.79 2.70
CA ARG A 18 -8.57 -20.92 2.18
C ARG A 18 -8.70 -20.91 0.66
N ARG A 19 -8.62 -19.74 0.01
CA ARG A 19 -8.83 -19.57 -1.43
C ARG A 19 -7.55 -19.61 -2.24
N LEU A 20 -6.47 -19.10 -1.71
CA LEU A 20 -5.18 -19.02 -2.40
C LEU A 20 -4.37 -20.31 -2.23
N PRO A 21 -3.57 -20.70 -3.24
CA PRO A 21 -2.44 -21.61 -3.05
C PRO A 21 -1.48 -21.07 -2.00
N GLY A 22 -0.81 -21.97 -1.26
CA GLY A 22 0.13 -21.60 -0.20
C GLY A 22 1.18 -20.60 -0.63
N PRO A 23 1.94 -20.85 -1.73
CA PRO A 23 2.97 -19.91 -2.19
C PRO A 23 2.45 -18.49 -2.46
N ILE A 24 1.24 -18.37 -3.03
CA ILE A 24 0.64 -17.04 -3.30
C ILE A 24 0.15 -16.39 -2.00
N PHE A 25 -0.40 -17.19 -1.08
CA PHE A 25 -0.79 -16.67 0.23
C PHE A 25 0.42 -16.18 1.02
N ASP A 26 1.50 -16.97 1.05
CA ASP A 26 2.74 -16.62 1.76
C ASP A 26 3.41 -15.39 1.17
N TYR A 27 3.34 -15.17 -0.13
CA TYR A 27 3.81 -13.94 -0.76
C TYR A 27 3.10 -12.68 -0.22
N ILE A 28 1.77 -12.74 0.01
CA ILE A 28 1.02 -11.62 0.62
C ILE A 28 1.32 -11.50 2.11
N ASP A 29 1.29 -12.64 2.81
CA ASP A 29 1.29 -12.74 4.26
C ASP A 29 2.67 -12.56 4.86
N GLY A 30 3.71 -13.03 4.16
CA GLY A 30 5.09 -13.03 4.61
C GLY A 30 5.75 -11.66 4.68
N ALA A 31 6.87 -11.62 5.39
CA ALA A 31 7.72 -10.46 5.54
C ALA A 31 9.20 -10.88 5.46
N ALA A 32 10.14 -9.97 5.76
CA ALA A 32 11.56 -10.26 5.69
C ALA A 32 12.06 -10.97 6.95
N ASP A 33 13.05 -11.82 6.78
CA ASP A 33 13.82 -12.53 7.80
C ASP A 33 12.92 -13.14 8.89
N GLU A 34 13.10 -12.74 10.16
CA GLU A 34 12.31 -13.20 11.32
C GLU A 34 10.91 -12.54 11.43
N GLU A 35 10.55 -11.68 10.49
CA GLU A 35 9.27 -10.95 10.47
C GLU A 35 9.01 -10.08 11.73
N THR A 36 10.06 -9.67 12.41
CA THR A 36 9.98 -8.88 13.65
C THR A 36 9.35 -7.52 13.40
N THR A 37 9.80 -6.82 12.36
CA THR A 37 9.22 -5.52 11.95
C THR A 37 7.75 -5.65 11.58
N HIS A 38 7.39 -6.72 10.86
CA HIS A 38 5.99 -6.98 10.50
C HIS A 38 5.09 -7.11 11.73
N ARG A 39 5.50 -7.89 12.72
CA ARG A 39 4.75 -8.04 13.98
C ARG A 39 4.68 -6.74 14.77
N ARG A 40 5.81 -5.99 14.86
CA ARG A 40 5.90 -4.71 15.56
C ARG A 40 5.00 -3.65 14.93
N ASN A 41 4.85 -3.60 13.62
CA ASN A 41 4.01 -2.62 12.94
C ASN A 41 2.58 -2.56 13.48
N THR A 42 1.96 -3.71 13.75
CA THR A 42 0.62 -3.72 14.36
C THR A 42 0.68 -3.51 15.87
N LYS A 43 1.68 -4.13 16.54
CA LYS A 43 1.84 -4.02 17.99
C LYS A 43 2.14 -2.58 18.46
N ALA A 44 2.81 -1.79 17.64
CA ALA A 44 3.12 -0.39 17.97
C ALA A 44 1.88 0.44 18.35
N PHE A 45 0.74 0.16 17.72
CA PHE A 45 -0.52 0.83 18.10
C PHE A 45 -1.01 0.50 19.52
N GLU A 46 -0.53 -0.58 20.14
CA GLU A 46 -0.90 -0.94 21.52
C GLU A 46 -0.18 -0.07 22.55
N SER A 47 0.94 0.58 22.19
CA SER A 47 1.69 1.48 23.08
C SER A 47 1.01 2.84 23.29
N CYS A 48 -0.09 3.10 22.62
CA CYS A 48 -0.79 4.38 22.66
C CYS A 48 -2.29 4.17 22.86
N ASP A 49 -2.86 4.84 23.86
CA ASP A 49 -4.29 4.82 24.13
C ASP A 49 -5.00 6.04 23.55
N LEU A 50 -6.27 5.85 23.13
CA LEU A 50 -7.17 6.94 22.76
C LEU A 50 -7.88 7.49 24.00
N VAL A 51 -7.94 8.81 24.12
CA VAL A 51 -8.63 9.50 25.20
C VAL A 51 -9.89 10.17 24.65
N PRO A 52 -11.08 9.61 24.93
CA PRO A 52 -12.33 10.14 24.42
C PRO A 52 -12.80 11.37 25.20
N ASN A 53 -13.51 12.27 24.50
CA ASN A 53 -14.25 13.37 25.10
C ASN A 53 -15.75 13.08 25.02
N VAL A 54 -16.47 13.23 26.13
CA VAL A 54 -17.89 12.93 26.22
C VAL A 54 -18.75 14.20 26.13
N LEU A 55 -20.06 14.01 25.86
CA LEU A 55 -21.08 15.09 25.86
C LEU A 55 -20.81 16.19 24.82
N ARG A 56 -20.18 15.82 23.68
CA ARG A 56 -19.83 16.75 22.58
C ARG A 56 -20.93 16.91 21.52
N GLY A 57 -22.07 16.22 21.65
CA GLY A 57 -23.19 16.36 20.73
C GLY A 57 -22.90 15.89 19.29
N VAL A 58 -22.13 14.82 19.10
CA VAL A 58 -21.72 14.31 17.79
C VAL A 58 -22.86 13.54 17.12
N GLY A 59 -23.65 14.23 16.30
CA GLY A 59 -24.72 13.60 15.51
C GLY A 59 -24.20 12.94 14.22
N SER A 60 -23.39 13.66 13.45
CA SER A 60 -22.73 13.19 12.22
C SER A 60 -21.23 13.39 12.29
N VAL A 61 -20.50 12.66 11.45
CA VAL A 61 -19.03 12.72 11.36
C VAL A 61 -18.63 12.98 9.93
N ASP A 62 -17.73 13.93 9.72
CA ASP A 62 -17.04 14.16 8.46
C ASP A 62 -15.65 13.47 8.50
N LEU A 63 -15.48 12.45 7.66
CA LEU A 63 -14.24 11.71 7.50
C LEU A 63 -13.37 12.25 6.39
N SER A 64 -13.78 13.32 5.71
CA SER A 64 -13.04 13.85 4.56
C SER A 64 -11.72 14.48 4.96
N VAL A 65 -10.73 14.35 4.07
CA VAL A 65 -9.40 14.95 4.19
C VAL A 65 -8.91 15.43 2.83
N THR A 66 -7.96 16.35 2.83
CA THR A 66 -7.21 16.74 1.63
C THR A 66 -5.77 16.24 1.77
N VAL A 67 -5.28 15.53 0.77
CA VAL A 67 -3.94 14.93 0.72
C VAL A 67 -3.29 15.31 -0.60
N MET A 68 -2.15 16.00 -0.56
CA MET A 68 -1.43 16.48 -1.76
C MET A 68 -2.41 17.08 -2.80
N GLY A 69 -3.29 17.97 -2.32
CA GLY A 69 -4.30 18.65 -3.15
C GLY A 69 -5.54 17.81 -3.52
N GLN A 70 -5.56 16.52 -3.24
CA GLN A 70 -6.67 15.62 -3.57
C GLN A 70 -7.66 15.50 -2.43
N LYS A 71 -8.96 15.73 -2.72
CA LYS A 71 -10.05 15.53 -1.74
C LYS A 71 -10.44 14.06 -1.65
N LEU A 72 -10.44 13.52 -0.45
CA LEU A 72 -10.83 12.15 -0.15
C LEU A 72 -11.99 12.14 0.83
N ALA A 73 -12.96 11.25 0.62
CA ALA A 73 -14.07 11.04 1.55
C ALA A 73 -13.69 10.16 2.76
N LEU A 74 -12.53 9.50 2.72
CA LEU A 74 -11.97 8.70 3.81
C LEU A 74 -10.48 9.02 4.00
N PRO A 75 -9.99 9.09 5.25
CA PRO A 75 -8.57 9.31 5.55
C PRO A 75 -7.72 8.04 5.39
N VAL A 76 -8.17 7.10 4.55
CA VAL A 76 -7.52 5.82 4.28
C VAL A 76 -7.43 5.64 2.78
N TYR A 77 -6.25 5.25 2.26
CA TYR A 77 -6.06 4.94 0.85
C TYR A 77 -5.52 3.53 0.64
N CYS A 78 -5.79 2.95 -0.53
CA CYS A 78 -5.25 1.65 -0.91
C CYS A 78 -3.80 1.84 -1.38
N SER A 79 -2.83 1.45 -0.54
CA SER A 79 -1.39 1.53 -0.84
C SER A 79 -1.03 0.73 -2.09
N PRO A 80 -0.01 1.15 -2.87
CA PRO A 80 0.43 0.41 -4.05
C PRO A 80 0.94 -0.98 -3.65
N THR A 81 0.43 -2.01 -4.33
CA THR A 81 0.89 -3.38 -4.20
C THR A 81 0.99 -4.05 -5.57
N ALA A 82 1.98 -4.91 -5.72
CA ALA A 82 2.25 -5.62 -6.98
C ALA A 82 1.33 -6.83 -7.20
N LEU A 83 1.20 -7.26 -8.47
CA LEU A 83 0.76 -8.60 -8.86
C LEU A 83 -0.68 -8.97 -8.46
N GLN A 84 -1.59 -8.02 -8.37
CA GLN A 84 -2.90 -8.25 -7.76
C GLN A 84 -3.75 -9.30 -8.48
N ARG A 85 -3.58 -9.49 -9.80
CA ARG A 85 -4.29 -10.53 -10.56
C ARG A 85 -3.84 -11.96 -10.23
N LEU A 86 -2.72 -12.15 -9.55
CA LEU A 86 -2.39 -13.46 -8.95
C LEU A 86 -3.32 -13.80 -7.78
N PHE A 87 -3.85 -12.81 -7.10
CA PHE A 87 -4.72 -13.04 -5.93
C PHE A 87 -6.17 -13.22 -6.33
N HIS A 88 -6.62 -12.46 -7.34
CA HIS A 88 -7.95 -12.55 -7.92
C HIS A 88 -7.91 -12.01 -9.37
N HIS A 89 -8.63 -12.63 -10.30
CA HIS A 89 -8.60 -12.24 -11.73
C HIS A 89 -8.95 -10.77 -11.97
N GLN A 90 -9.77 -10.14 -11.13
CA GLN A 90 -10.10 -8.72 -11.25
C GLN A 90 -8.91 -7.80 -10.88
N GLY A 91 -8.01 -8.24 -9.97
CA GLY A 91 -6.82 -7.51 -9.58
C GLY A 91 -7.06 -6.04 -9.25
N GLU A 92 -6.24 -5.17 -9.82
CA GLU A 92 -6.28 -3.72 -9.62
C GLU A 92 -7.62 -3.10 -10.03
N ARG A 93 -8.37 -3.69 -10.99
CA ARG A 93 -9.72 -3.23 -11.37
C ARG A 93 -10.67 -3.26 -10.19
N ALA A 94 -10.64 -4.33 -9.41
CA ALA A 94 -11.48 -4.47 -8.22
C ALA A 94 -11.16 -3.43 -7.14
N VAL A 95 -9.87 -3.15 -6.95
CA VAL A 95 -9.43 -2.19 -5.94
C VAL A 95 -9.74 -0.76 -6.37
N ALA A 96 -9.49 -0.42 -7.64
CA ALA A 96 -9.84 0.89 -8.19
C ALA A 96 -11.34 1.16 -8.09
N ALA A 97 -12.19 0.20 -8.47
CA ALA A 97 -13.65 0.33 -8.36
C ALA A 97 -14.10 0.52 -6.90
N ALA A 98 -13.52 -0.23 -5.97
CA ALA A 98 -13.85 -0.09 -4.55
C ALA A 98 -13.36 1.25 -3.99
N ALA A 99 -12.15 1.69 -4.33
CA ALA A 99 -11.63 2.99 -3.93
C ALA A 99 -12.52 4.14 -4.46
N ALA A 100 -12.92 4.07 -5.72
CA ALA A 100 -13.85 5.02 -6.34
C ALA A 100 -15.17 5.09 -5.58
N LYS A 101 -15.78 3.93 -5.29
CA LYS A 101 -17.05 3.85 -4.55
C LYS A 101 -16.99 4.51 -3.17
N TYR A 102 -15.85 4.44 -2.50
CA TYR A 102 -15.64 5.03 -1.18
C TYR A 102 -15.00 6.42 -1.22
N GLY A 103 -14.76 6.98 -2.40
CA GLY A 103 -14.19 8.32 -2.58
C GLY A 103 -12.78 8.44 -2.01
N THR A 104 -11.95 7.39 -2.19
CA THR A 104 -10.57 7.41 -1.72
C THR A 104 -9.55 7.11 -2.82
N MET A 105 -8.27 7.30 -2.55
CA MET A 105 -7.18 7.06 -3.50
C MET A 105 -6.82 5.59 -3.64
N PHE A 106 -6.37 5.24 -4.84
CA PHE A 106 -5.70 3.97 -5.12
C PHE A 106 -4.29 4.19 -5.65
N GLY A 107 -3.30 3.55 -5.01
CA GLY A 107 -1.93 3.49 -5.48
C GLY A 107 -1.73 2.33 -6.46
N VAL A 108 -1.47 2.64 -7.71
CA VAL A 108 -1.13 1.67 -8.76
C VAL A 108 0.37 1.44 -8.75
N SER A 109 0.81 0.19 -8.62
CA SER A 109 2.24 -0.16 -8.65
C SER A 109 2.75 -0.28 -10.09
N SER A 110 4.01 0.07 -10.34
CA SER A 110 4.70 -0.24 -11.60
C SER A 110 4.78 -1.75 -11.89
N LEU A 111 4.63 -2.58 -10.85
CA LEU A 111 4.46 -4.03 -10.98
C LEU A 111 2.96 -4.43 -10.96
N GLY A 112 2.07 -3.51 -11.29
CA GLY A 112 0.65 -3.76 -11.43
C GLY A 112 0.35 -4.62 -12.67
N THR A 113 -0.73 -5.39 -12.58
CA THR A 113 -1.14 -6.36 -13.62
C THR A 113 -2.22 -5.84 -14.55
N VAL A 114 -2.67 -4.62 -14.33
CA VAL A 114 -3.61 -3.86 -15.18
C VAL A 114 -2.96 -2.53 -15.57
N SER A 115 -3.16 -2.08 -16.79
CA SER A 115 -2.51 -0.85 -17.26
C SER A 115 -3.04 0.39 -16.54
N LEU A 116 -2.15 1.37 -16.39
CA LEU A 116 -2.46 2.65 -15.75
C LEU A 116 -3.60 3.38 -16.49
N ASP A 117 -3.52 3.39 -17.85
CA ASP A 117 -4.52 4.01 -18.70
C ASP A 117 -5.91 3.39 -18.56
N GLU A 118 -5.97 2.07 -18.46
CA GLU A 118 -7.24 1.36 -18.26
C GLU A 118 -7.89 1.76 -16.94
N LEU A 119 -7.10 1.76 -15.85
CA LEU A 119 -7.61 2.12 -14.52
C LEU A 119 -8.07 3.58 -14.46
N ARG A 120 -7.31 4.50 -15.09
CA ARG A 120 -7.67 5.92 -15.13
C ARG A 120 -8.93 6.18 -15.95
N LYS A 121 -9.09 5.52 -17.09
CA LYS A 121 -10.30 5.63 -17.92
C LYS A 121 -11.54 5.07 -17.24
N ALA A 122 -11.37 4.02 -16.41
CA ALA A 122 -12.49 3.37 -15.73
C ALA A 122 -13.05 4.17 -14.55
N HIS A 123 -12.21 4.97 -13.88
CA HIS A 123 -12.61 5.65 -12.64
C HIS A 123 -11.96 7.03 -12.53
N ASP A 124 -12.80 8.04 -12.34
CA ASP A 124 -12.38 9.43 -12.09
C ASP A 124 -12.20 9.68 -10.58
N THR A 125 -11.23 8.99 -10.00
CA THR A 125 -10.82 9.15 -8.59
C THR A 125 -9.34 9.43 -8.52
N PRO A 126 -8.86 10.11 -7.48
CA PRO A 126 -7.43 10.37 -7.33
C PRO A 126 -6.61 9.09 -7.35
N GLN A 127 -5.59 9.06 -8.20
CA GLN A 127 -4.70 7.92 -8.38
C GLN A 127 -3.25 8.30 -8.10
N ILE A 128 -2.56 7.41 -7.42
CA ILE A 128 -1.12 7.45 -7.22
C ILE A 128 -0.50 6.45 -8.19
N TYR A 129 0.56 6.83 -8.90
CA TYR A 129 1.42 5.88 -9.60
C TYR A 129 2.71 5.68 -8.84
N GLN A 130 2.93 4.47 -8.34
CA GLN A 130 4.14 4.10 -7.62
C GLN A 130 5.11 3.40 -8.57
N PHE A 131 6.37 3.81 -8.52
CA PHE A 131 7.44 3.20 -9.29
C PHE A 131 8.70 3.03 -8.44
N TYR A 132 9.64 2.25 -8.97
CA TYR A 132 10.99 2.06 -8.46
C TYR A 132 11.98 2.74 -9.39
N PHE A 133 13.13 3.11 -8.87
CA PHE A 133 14.18 3.74 -9.65
C PHE A 133 15.04 2.70 -10.36
N HIS A 134 15.11 2.76 -11.68
CA HIS A 134 15.81 1.80 -12.51
C HIS A 134 17.19 2.32 -12.92
N LYS A 135 18.12 1.38 -13.17
CA LYS A 135 19.44 1.67 -13.77
C LYS A 135 19.29 2.37 -15.11
N ASP A 136 18.30 1.95 -15.90
CA ASP A 136 17.94 2.63 -17.15
C ASP A 136 17.20 3.94 -16.87
N ARG A 137 17.89 5.06 -17.04
CA ARG A 137 17.32 6.41 -16.88
C ARG A 137 16.26 6.72 -17.95
N GLY A 138 16.35 6.08 -19.12
CA GLY A 138 15.34 6.18 -20.18
C GLY A 138 14.01 5.59 -19.73
N LEU A 139 14.04 4.42 -19.08
CA LEU A 139 12.86 3.78 -18.50
C LEU A 139 12.23 4.65 -17.40
N ASN A 140 13.04 5.26 -16.52
CA ASN A 140 12.52 6.17 -15.49
C ASN A 140 11.77 7.36 -16.11
N ARG A 141 12.32 7.99 -17.16
CA ARG A 141 11.66 9.09 -17.88
C ARG A 141 10.38 8.62 -18.60
N ALA A 142 10.42 7.44 -19.23
CA ALA A 142 9.25 6.86 -19.91
C ALA A 142 8.10 6.58 -18.92
N MET A 143 8.40 6.11 -17.71
CA MET A 143 7.39 5.89 -16.66
C MET A 143 6.75 7.21 -16.20
N LEU A 144 7.56 8.26 -16.01
CA LEU A 144 7.04 9.60 -15.69
C LEU A 144 6.15 10.14 -16.83
N GLN A 145 6.58 9.99 -18.09
CA GLN A 145 5.79 10.44 -19.24
C GLN A 145 4.46 9.69 -19.34
N ARG A 146 4.48 8.36 -19.19
CA ARG A 146 3.24 7.56 -19.17
C ARG A 146 2.28 8.00 -18.07
N ALA A 147 2.79 8.31 -16.88
CA ALA A 147 1.96 8.82 -15.79
C ALA A 147 1.33 10.19 -16.13
N LYS A 148 2.07 11.07 -16.80
CA LYS A 148 1.55 12.35 -17.32
C LYS A 148 0.45 12.14 -18.35
N ASP A 149 0.69 11.27 -19.33
CA ASP A 149 -0.26 10.95 -20.40
C ASP A 149 -1.56 10.35 -19.84
N ALA A 150 -1.44 9.51 -18.81
CA ALA A 150 -2.56 8.95 -18.06
C ALA A 150 -3.21 9.95 -17.08
N ARG A 151 -2.68 11.18 -16.95
CA ARG A 151 -3.17 12.22 -16.03
C ARG A 151 -3.24 11.74 -14.59
N ILE A 152 -2.16 11.10 -14.13
CA ILE A 152 -2.02 10.67 -12.74
C ILE A 152 -1.87 11.88 -11.84
N ASP A 153 -2.54 11.84 -10.70
CA ASP A 153 -2.58 12.96 -9.76
C ASP A 153 -1.29 13.07 -8.94
N ILE A 154 -0.72 11.93 -8.53
CA ILE A 154 0.44 11.87 -7.63
C ILE A 154 1.44 10.84 -8.11
N MET A 155 2.70 11.24 -8.32
CA MET A 155 3.82 10.31 -8.48
C MET A 155 4.35 9.87 -7.11
N MET A 156 4.66 8.58 -6.96
CA MET A 156 5.22 8.02 -5.74
C MET A 156 6.46 7.18 -6.04
N LEU A 157 7.63 7.66 -5.64
CA LEU A 157 8.87 6.90 -5.72
C LEU A 157 9.08 6.10 -4.44
N THR A 158 9.29 4.78 -4.59
CA THR A 158 9.65 3.91 -3.47
C THR A 158 11.16 3.87 -3.29
N VAL A 159 11.65 4.30 -2.12
CA VAL A 159 13.07 4.47 -1.82
C VAL A 159 13.66 3.46 -0.84
N ASP A 160 12.82 2.64 -0.23
CA ASP A 160 13.22 1.59 0.72
C ASP A 160 13.51 0.22 0.06
N SER A 161 13.54 0.16 -1.28
CA SER A 161 13.60 -1.09 -2.05
C SER A 161 14.69 -1.03 -3.13
N ILE A 162 15.88 -0.57 -2.76
CA ILE A 162 17.07 -0.58 -3.64
C ILE A 162 17.58 -2.00 -3.91
N THR A 163 17.18 -2.95 -3.07
CA THR A 163 17.37 -4.39 -3.22
C THR A 163 16.14 -5.13 -2.66
N GLY A 164 15.97 -6.40 -2.98
CA GLY A 164 14.89 -7.22 -2.42
C GLY A 164 15.16 -7.62 -0.96
N GLY A 165 14.19 -7.46 -0.08
CA GLY A 165 14.26 -8.02 1.27
C GLY A 165 14.26 -9.55 1.23
N ASN A 166 14.90 -10.17 2.21
CA ASN A 166 15.02 -11.63 2.32
C ASN A 166 13.70 -12.26 2.81
N ARG A 167 12.83 -12.61 1.87
CA ARG A 167 11.52 -13.21 2.17
C ARG A 167 11.60 -14.72 2.18
N GLU A 168 11.99 -15.29 3.31
CA GLU A 168 12.25 -16.73 3.44
C GLU A 168 11.04 -17.61 3.10
N ARG A 169 9.81 -17.14 3.35
CA ARG A 169 8.60 -17.90 2.96
C ARG A 169 8.50 -18.05 1.45
N ASP A 170 8.86 -17.03 0.69
CA ASP A 170 8.89 -17.08 -0.78
C ASP A 170 9.94 -18.09 -1.25
N LEU A 171 11.13 -18.10 -0.62
CA LEU A 171 12.20 -19.04 -0.92
C LEU A 171 11.80 -20.49 -0.59
N ARG A 172 11.21 -20.75 0.58
CA ARG A 172 10.76 -22.08 1.01
C ARG A 172 9.64 -22.65 0.12
N THR A 173 8.79 -21.80 -0.43
CA THR A 173 7.69 -22.23 -1.29
C THR A 173 8.06 -22.26 -2.77
N GLY A 174 9.24 -21.73 -3.15
CA GLY A 174 9.67 -21.61 -4.53
C GLY A 174 8.86 -20.58 -5.31
N PHE A 175 8.26 -19.60 -4.62
CA PHE A 175 7.49 -18.54 -5.27
C PHE A 175 8.41 -17.66 -6.12
N SER A 176 8.21 -17.71 -7.43
CA SER A 176 8.91 -16.89 -8.42
C SER A 176 7.95 -16.61 -9.59
N ILE A 177 8.24 -15.59 -10.40
CA ILE A 177 7.53 -15.38 -11.65
C ILE A 177 8.59 -15.32 -12.76
N PRO A 178 8.54 -16.25 -13.73
CA PRO A 178 7.63 -17.41 -13.83
C PRO A 178 7.81 -18.40 -12.67
N PHE A 179 6.74 -19.13 -12.34
CA PHE A 179 6.72 -20.07 -11.23
C PHE A 179 7.76 -21.19 -11.39
N ARG A 180 8.62 -21.38 -10.40
CA ARG A 180 9.51 -22.53 -10.26
C ARG A 180 9.05 -23.38 -9.06
N LEU A 181 7.91 -24.04 -9.24
CA LEU A 181 7.26 -24.73 -8.15
C LEU A 181 8.02 -26.01 -7.75
N THR A 182 8.18 -26.19 -6.44
CA THR A 182 8.54 -27.48 -5.85
C THR A 182 7.39 -28.48 -6.01
N LEU A 183 7.62 -29.79 -5.85
CA LEU A 183 6.55 -30.80 -5.84
C LEU A 183 5.46 -30.46 -4.80
N ALA A 184 5.88 -30.02 -3.62
CA ALA A 184 4.95 -29.57 -2.57
C ALA A 184 4.14 -28.34 -3.01
N GLY A 185 4.79 -27.38 -3.70
CA GLY A 185 4.13 -26.23 -4.29
C GLY A 185 3.10 -26.63 -5.33
N MET A 186 3.42 -27.52 -6.25
CA MET A 186 2.48 -28.03 -7.27
C MET A 186 1.26 -28.68 -6.63
N LEU A 187 1.43 -29.49 -5.59
CA LEU A 187 0.32 -30.09 -4.85
C LEU A 187 -0.58 -29.02 -4.22
N GLN A 188 -0.01 -27.98 -3.64
CA GLN A 188 -0.77 -26.87 -3.05
C GLN A 188 -1.60 -26.11 -4.12
N PHE A 189 -1.08 -25.97 -5.34
CA PHE A 189 -1.85 -25.38 -6.46
C PHE A 189 -2.98 -26.34 -6.88
N ALA A 190 -2.72 -27.64 -7.00
CA ALA A 190 -3.74 -28.64 -7.35
C ALA A 190 -4.90 -28.71 -6.33
N MET A 191 -4.61 -28.44 -5.05
CA MET A 191 -5.63 -28.38 -4.01
C MET A 191 -6.52 -27.12 -4.07
N LYS A 192 -6.26 -26.18 -4.98
CA LYS A 192 -7.01 -24.93 -5.15
C LYS A 192 -7.58 -24.78 -6.57
N PRO A 193 -8.42 -25.73 -7.03
CA PRO A 193 -8.88 -25.77 -8.42
C PRO A 193 -9.65 -24.51 -8.83
N ARG A 194 -10.41 -23.89 -7.92
CA ARG A 194 -11.12 -22.64 -8.19
C ARG A 194 -10.17 -21.49 -8.51
N TRP A 195 -9.02 -21.39 -7.83
CA TRP A 195 -8.00 -20.41 -8.15
C TRP A 195 -7.37 -20.72 -9.50
N GLY A 196 -7.02 -21.98 -9.77
CA GLY A 196 -6.44 -22.42 -11.04
C GLY A 196 -7.37 -22.13 -12.24
N ILE A 197 -8.65 -22.47 -12.12
CA ILE A 197 -9.65 -22.17 -13.15
C ILE A 197 -9.71 -20.65 -13.39
N ASN A 198 -9.85 -19.84 -12.36
CA ASN A 198 -9.86 -18.39 -12.50
C ASN A 198 -8.60 -17.85 -13.18
N TYR A 199 -7.43 -18.38 -12.85
CA TYR A 199 -6.15 -17.96 -13.46
C TYR A 199 -6.06 -18.31 -14.94
N ILE A 200 -6.57 -19.48 -15.34
CA ILE A 200 -6.47 -19.98 -16.75
C ILE A 200 -7.58 -19.41 -17.64
N THR A 201 -8.79 -19.21 -17.10
CA THR A 201 -9.96 -18.79 -17.90
C THR A 201 -10.08 -17.29 -18.12
N HIS A 202 -9.29 -16.49 -17.42
CA HIS A 202 -9.27 -15.03 -17.59
C HIS A 202 -8.02 -14.59 -18.35
N GLU A 203 -7.86 -13.29 -18.55
CA GLU A 203 -6.71 -12.69 -19.23
C GLU A 203 -5.39 -13.21 -18.68
N ARG A 204 -4.43 -13.44 -19.58
CA ARG A 204 -3.06 -13.82 -19.19
C ARG A 204 -2.46 -12.82 -18.23
N PHE A 205 -1.70 -13.34 -17.28
CA PHE A 205 -0.90 -12.51 -16.37
C PHE A 205 0.13 -11.71 -17.17
N ARG A 206 0.14 -10.39 -16.98
CA ARG A 206 1.03 -9.43 -17.65
C ARG A 206 1.44 -8.36 -16.68
N LEU A 207 2.57 -7.68 -16.98
CA LEU A 207 3.04 -6.47 -16.29
C LEU A 207 3.10 -5.31 -17.31
N PRO A 208 1.94 -4.75 -17.68
CA PRO A 208 1.82 -3.84 -18.83
C PRO A 208 2.64 -2.55 -18.69
N GLN A 209 3.00 -2.14 -17.48
CA GLN A 209 3.84 -0.97 -17.26
C GLN A 209 5.32 -1.20 -17.60
N LEU A 210 5.75 -2.47 -17.68
CA LEU A 210 7.13 -2.87 -17.98
C LEU A 210 7.30 -3.49 -19.35
N GLU A 211 6.27 -4.09 -19.94
CA GLU A 211 6.35 -4.90 -21.17
C GLU A 211 6.88 -4.16 -22.40
N GLU A 212 6.69 -2.85 -22.47
CA GLU A 212 7.18 -2.04 -23.60
C GLU A 212 8.70 -1.79 -23.53
N HIS A 213 9.28 -1.95 -22.34
CA HIS A 213 10.68 -1.61 -22.08
C HIS A 213 11.54 -2.82 -21.70
N ILE A 214 10.92 -3.94 -21.36
CA ILE A 214 11.58 -5.16 -20.91
C ILE A 214 10.95 -6.34 -21.65
N ASP A 215 11.77 -7.07 -22.42
CA ASP A 215 11.32 -8.33 -23.02
C ASP A 215 11.13 -9.40 -21.93
N MET A 216 9.95 -9.39 -21.31
CA MET A 216 9.58 -10.38 -20.31
C MET A 216 9.34 -11.78 -20.90
N ARG A 217 9.29 -11.92 -22.26
CA ARG A 217 9.02 -13.20 -22.93
C ARG A 217 10.27 -14.04 -23.10
N GLY A 218 11.43 -13.39 -23.19
CA GLY A 218 12.73 -14.04 -23.39
C GLY A 218 13.58 -14.16 -22.13
N SER A 219 13.36 -13.34 -21.12
CA SER A 219 14.13 -13.36 -19.88
C SER A 219 13.40 -14.14 -18.78
N ALA A 220 14.06 -15.13 -18.21
CA ALA A 220 13.61 -15.80 -16.98
C ALA A 220 13.77 -14.87 -15.75
N LEU A 221 13.43 -13.57 -15.90
CA LEU A 221 13.53 -12.61 -14.81
C LEU A 221 12.47 -12.95 -13.76
N SER A 222 12.92 -13.51 -12.66
CA SER A 222 12.08 -13.65 -11.47
C SER A 222 11.81 -12.26 -10.87
N ILE A 223 10.77 -12.13 -10.03
CA ILE A 223 10.57 -10.88 -9.26
C ILE A 223 11.84 -10.54 -8.48
N GLY A 224 12.51 -11.53 -7.88
CA GLY A 224 13.80 -11.32 -7.22
C GLY A 224 14.88 -10.80 -8.18
N GLY A 225 14.96 -11.36 -9.39
CA GLY A 225 15.84 -10.87 -10.46
C GLY A 225 15.55 -9.44 -10.86
N TYR A 226 14.26 -9.05 -10.98
CA TYR A 226 13.88 -7.67 -11.24
C TYR A 226 14.50 -6.71 -10.22
N PHE A 227 14.34 -6.98 -8.92
CA PHE A 227 14.92 -6.13 -7.87
C PHE A 227 16.46 -6.09 -7.89
N THR A 228 17.12 -7.16 -8.29
CA THR A 228 18.59 -7.23 -8.31
C THR A 228 19.18 -6.64 -9.59
N GLU A 229 18.55 -6.89 -10.73
CA GLU A 229 19.12 -6.58 -12.05
C GLU A 229 18.69 -5.22 -12.57
N MET A 230 17.44 -4.83 -12.31
CA MET A 230 16.83 -3.66 -12.91
C MET A 230 16.91 -2.40 -12.03
N LEU A 231 16.84 -2.55 -10.71
CA LEU A 231 16.86 -1.40 -9.82
C LEU A 231 18.28 -0.88 -9.63
N ASP A 232 18.38 0.43 -9.43
CA ASP A 232 19.64 1.11 -9.19
C ASP A 232 19.90 1.28 -7.68
N PRO A 233 20.84 0.50 -7.11
CA PRO A 233 21.20 0.64 -5.71
C PRO A 233 22.03 1.90 -5.43
N SER A 234 22.51 2.58 -6.47
CA SER A 234 23.28 3.83 -6.35
C SER A 234 22.42 5.11 -6.40
N MET A 235 21.07 4.94 -6.50
CA MET A 235 20.14 6.08 -6.45
C MET A 235 20.43 6.98 -5.27
N ASN A 236 20.51 8.29 -5.52
CA ASN A 236 20.81 9.30 -4.52
C ASN A 236 19.83 10.48 -4.58
N TRP A 237 20.01 11.48 -3.73
CA TRP A 237 19.12 12.64 -3.63
C TRP A 237 19.10 13.51 -4.88
N ASP A 238 20.21 13.60 -5.64
CA ASP A 238 20.27 14.38 -6.88
C ASP A 238 19.39 13.73 -7.97
N ASP A 239 19.41 12.39 -8.07
CA ASP A 239 18.52 11.65 -8.95
C ASP A 239 17.04 11.93 -8.61
N VAL A 240 16.70 11.92 -7.33
CA VAL A 240 15.33 12.20 -6.87
C VAL A 240 14.93 13.65 -7.16
N ALA A 241 15.81 14.60 -6.89
CA ALA A 241 15.57 16.02 -7.19
C ALA A 241 15.35 16.27 -8.70
N GLU A 242 16.10 15.57 -9.57
CA GLU A 242 15.86 15.62 -11.03
C GLU A 242 14.46 15.14 -11.37
N MET A 243 14.01 14.02 -10.78
CA MET A 243 12.68 13.46 -11.04
C MET A 243 11.55 14.36 -10.54
N VAL A 244 11.70 14.97 -9.36
CA VAL A 244 10.75 15.94 -8.80
C VAL A 244 10.59 17.11 -9.77
N ARG A 245 11.69 17.69 -10.23
CA ARG A 245 11.67 18.80 -11.22
C ARG A 245 11.04 18.38 -12.56
N HIS A 246 11.35 17.16 -13.03
CA HIS A 246 10.82 16.66 -14.30
C HIS A 246 9.32 16.38 -14.22
N TRP A 247 8.84 15.83 -13.09
CA TRP A 247 7.41 15.61 -12.86
C TRP A 247 6.62 16.92 -12.80
N ASN A 248 7.11 17.87 -12.04
CA ASN A 248 6.51 19.21 -11.85
C ASN A 248 5.03 19.13 -11.41
N GLY A 249 4.77 18.35 -10.38
CA GLY A 249 3.44 18.10 -9.81
C GLY A 249 3.55 17.49 -8.41
N GLN A 250 2.50 16.83 -7.95
CA GLN A 250 2.50 16.17 -6.64
C GLN A 250 3.45 14.97 -6.66
N PHE A 251 4.53 15.04 -5.89
CA PHE A 251 5.56 14.00 -5.82
C PHE A 251 5.78 13.53 -4.38
N CYS A 252 5.68 12.22 -4.16
CA CYS A 252 5.74 11.59 -2.85
C CYS A 252 6.87 10.57 -2.77
N LEU A 253 7.64 10.59 -1.68
CA LEU A 253 8.60 9.50 -1.38
C LEU A 253 7.99 8.49 -0.42
N LYS A 254 8.06 7.21 -0.77
CA LYS A 254 7.59 6.11 0.08
C LYS A 254 8.75 5.31 0.64
N GLY A 255 8.73 5.09 1.96
CA GLY A 255 9.79 4.34 2.65
C GLY A 255 10.70 5.23 3.49
N VAL A 256 10.25 6.45 3.81
CA VAL A 256 11.01 7.40 4.63
C VAL A 256 10.79 7.09 6.10
N MET A 257 11.90 6.79 6.82
CA MET A 257 11.89 6.43 8.24
C MET A 257 12.80 7.31 9.09
N SER A 258 13.47 8.31 8.51
CA SER A 258 14.37 9.23 9.20
C SER A 258 13.84 10.67 9.10
N PRO A 259 13.84 11.44 10.21
CA PRO A 259 13.52 12.87 10.17
C PRO A 259 14.48 13.70 9.29
N ALA A 260 15.74 13.28 9.20
CA ALA A 260 16.72 13.93 8.33
C ALA A 260 16.37 13.75 6.85
N ASP A 261 16.02 12.53 6.44
CA ASP A 261 15.56 12.23 5.07
C ASP A 261 14.24 12.93 4.75
N ALA A 262 13.32 13.02 5.72
CA ALA A 262 12.07 13.74 5.56
C ALA A 262 12.29 15.23 5.27
N LYS A 263 13.22 15.88 5.99
CA LYS A 263 13.61 17.27 5.75
C LYS A 263 14.23 17.44 4.36
N HIS A 264 15.13 16.54 3.98
CA HIS A 264 15.76 16.58 2.65
C HIS A 264 14.71 16.40 1.54
N ALA A 265 13.74 15.48 1.71
CA ALA A 265 12.65 15.33 0.77
C ALA A 265 11.85 16.64 0.58
N ALA A 266 11.56 17.35 1.67
CA ALA A 266 10.90 18.64 1.61
C ALA A 266 11.78 19.72 0.93
N ASP A 267 13.09 19.72 1.19
CA ASP A 267 14.05 20.68 0.61
C ASP A 267 14.17 20.54 -0.91
N ILE A 268 14.11 19.33 -1.45
CA ILE A 268 14.17 19.07 -2.89
C ILE A 268 12.82 19.22 -3.61
N GLY A 269 11.75 19.60 -2.90
CA GLY A 269 10.44 19.90 -3.47
C GLY A 269 9.44 18.73 -3.53
N CYS A 270 9.64 17.66 -2.76
CA CYS A 270 8.59 16.67 -2.56
C CYS A 270 7.39 17.32 -1.86
N THR A 271 6.17 16.95 -2.26
CA THR A 271 4.92 17.46 -1.68
C THR A 271 4.34 16.55 -0.60
N GLY A 272 4.87 15.34 -0.49
CA GLY A 272 4.50 14.39 0.53
C GLY A 272 5.51 13.28 0.73
N ILE A 273 5.39 12.59 1.86
CA ILE A 273 6.14 11.38 2.19
C ILE A 273 5.23 10.33 2.82
N VAL A 274 5.59 9.06 2.66
CA VAL A 274 4.98 7.95 3.40
C VAL A 274 5.98 7.41 4.39
N VAL A 275 5.69 7.54 5.68
CA VAL A 275 6.39 6.86 6.77
C VAL A 275 6.08 5.37 6.65
N SER A 276 7.04 4.59 6.19
CA SER A 276 6.83 3.20 5.76
C SER A 276 8.11 2.40 5.89
N ASN A 277 7.99 1.17 6.39
CA ASN A 277 9.02 0.14 6.35
C ASN A 277 8.60 -1.01 5.40
N HIS A 278 7.80 -0.69 4.38
CA HIS A 278 7.27 -1.64 3.39
C HIS A 278 6.45 -2.78 4.01
N GLY A 279 5.79 -2.52 5.15
CA GLY A 279 5.04 -3.54 5.88
C GLY A 279 5.90 -4.66 6.44
N GLY A 280 7.18 -4.37 6.76
CA GLY A 280 8.17 -5.31 7.27
C GLY A 280 8.75 -6.27 6.21
N ARG A 281 8.69 -5.92 4.93
CA ARG A 281 9.10 -6.78 3.80
C ARG A 281 10.50 -6.48 3.27
N GLN A 282 11.17 -5.44 3.79
CA GLN A 282 12.51 -5.01 3.40
C GLN A 282 13.50 -5.21 4.54
N LEU A 283 13.90 -4.19 5.26
CA LEU A 283 14.80 -4.31 6.41
C LEU A 283 14.04 -4.84 7.63
N ASP A 284 14.30 -6.07 8.07
CA ASP A 284 13.80 -6.56 9.36
C ASP A 284 14.61 -5.94 10.51
N GLY A 285 14.01 -5.83 11.68
CA GLY A 285 14.59 -5.08 12.80
C GLY A 285 14.38 -3.56 12.71
N SER A 286 13.80 -3.04 11.61
CA SER A 286 13.43 -1.64 11.47
C SER A 286 12.36 -1.24 12.51
N ARG A 287 12.35 0.06 12.88
CA ARG A 287 11.31 0.63 13.74
C ARG A 287 9.94 0.54 13.09
N ALA A 288 8.88 0.36 13.88
CA ALA A 288 7.52 0.40 13.34
C ALA A 288 7.18 1.80 12.80
N SER A 289 6.42 1.86 11.72
CA SER A 289 6.06 3.13 11.09
C SER A 289 5.28 4.05 12.05
N PHE A 290 4.40 3.49 12.87
CA PHE A 290 3.65 4.27 13.87
C PHE A 290 4.57 4.86 14.96
N ASP A 291 5.57 4.11 15.44
CA ASP A 291 6.53 4.60 16.43
C ASP A 291 7.43 5.71 15.88
N GLN A 292 7.66 5.75 14.55
CA GLN A 292 8.48 6.75 13.89
C GLN A 292 7.69 8.00 13.49
N LEU A 293 6.36 7.88 13.39
CA LEU A 293 5.50 8.90 12.80
C LEU A 293 5.63 10.26 13.47
N ALA A 294 5.62 10.31 14.81
CA ALA A 294 5.64 11.57 15.55
C ALA A 294 6.88 12.42 15.24
N GLU A 295 8.07 11.81 15.25
CA GLU A 295 9.34 12.50 14.98
C GLU A 295 9.37 13.07 13.55
N ILE A 296 8.77 12.36 12.60
CA ILE A 296 8.72 12.82 11.19
C ILE A 296 7.68 13.94 11.03
N VAL A 297 6.51 13.83 11.66
CA VAL A 297 5.50 14.91 11.66
C VAL A 297 6.08 16.19 12.27
N ASP A 298 6.80 16.08 13.39
CA ASP A 298 7.46 17.23 14.04
C ASP A 298 8.53 17.86 13.16
N ALA A 299 9.16 17.06 12.30
CA ALA A 299 10.23 17.54 11.44
C ALA A 299 9.74 18.28 10.17
N VAL A 300 8.60 17.88 9.58
CA VAL A 300 8.16 18.35 8.25
C VAL A 300 6.65 18.49 8.06
N GLY A 301 5.84 18.18 9.06
CA GLY A 301 4.38 18.13 8.90
C GLY A 301 3.71 19.48 8.62
N ASP A 302 4.40 20.58 8.81
CA ASP A 302 4.03 21.95 8.42
C ASP A 302 4.44 22.34 6.99
N ARG A 303 5.31 21.54 6.37
CA ARG A 303 5.91 21.82 5.05
C ARG A 303 5.34 20.95 3.94
N ILE A 304 5.13 19.65 4.23
CA ILE A 304 4.68 18.64 3.27
C ILE A 304 3.70 17.68 3.94
N ASP A 305 2.88 17.00 3.16
CA ASP A 305 1.94 16.01 3.69
C ASP A 305 2.66 14.73 4.16
N VAL A 306 2.46 14.38 5.41
CA VAL A 306 2.99 13.13 5.99
C VAL A 306 1.89 12.07 5.99
N LEU A 307 2.11 10.99 5.26
CA LEU A 307 1.28 9.80 5.25
C LEU A 307 2.00 8.68 6.02
N MET A 308 1.26 7.64 6.38
CA MET A 308 1.84 6.45 7.01
C MET A 308 1.22 5.19 6.44
N ASP A 309 2.00 4.11 6.30
CA ASP A 309 1.48 2.76 6.14
C ASP A 309 2.20 1.76 7.06
N GLY A 310 1.72 0.51 7.09
CA GLY A 310 2.28 -0.56 7.91
C GLY A 310 1.45 -0.89 9.16
N GLY A 311 1.01 -2.13 9.29
CA GLY A 311 0.35 -2.67 10.48
C GLY A 311 -1.11 -2.28 10.71
N VAL A 312 -1.71 -1.49 9.82
CA VAL A 312 -3.08 -0.98 9.97
C VAL A 312 -4.12 -2.07 9.76
N GLN A 313 -4.96 -2.32 10.76
CA GLN A 313 -5.97 -3.38 10.77
C GLN A 313 -7.33 -2.93 11.32
N ARG A 314 -7.43 -1.73 11.92
CA ARG A 314 -8.61 -1.19 12.60
C ARG A 314 -8.76 0.31 12.37
N GLY A 315 -10.00 0.80 12.48
CA GLY A 315 -10.28 2.23 12.48
C GLY A 315 -9.54 2.98 13.59
N THR A 316 -9.40 2.37 14.78
CA THR A 316 -8.64 2.96 15.89
C THR A 316 -7.14 3.14 15.57
N HIS A 317 -6.53 2.28 14.76
CA HIS A 317 -5.16 2.48 14.27
C HIS A 317 -5.06 3.72 13.39
N VAL A 318 -6.05 3.91 12.51
CA VAL A 318 -6.14 5.10 11.66
C VAL A 318 -6.30 6.36 12.51
N LEU A 319 -7.23 6.36 13.48
CA LEU A 319 -7.44 7.52 14.37
C LEU A 319 -6.17 7.87 15.16
N LYS A 320 -5.44 6.88 15.66
CA LYS A 320 -4.15 7.11 16.34
C LYS A 320 -3.15 7.79 15.42
N ALA A 321 -2.98 7.31 14.20
CA ALA A 321 -2.05 7.91 13.24
C ALA A 321 -2.45 9.34 12.85
N LEU A 322 -3.74 9.58 12.61
CA LEU A 322 -4.27 10.93 12.34
C LEU A 322 -4.09 11.86 13.52
N SER A 323 -4.30 11.38 14.75
CA SER A 323 -4.08 12.16 15.99
C SER A 323 -2.61 12.53 16.20
N VAL A 324 -1.67 11.71 15.73
CA VAL A 324 -0.23 12.06 15.72
C VAL A 324 0.06 13.17 14.70
N GLY A 325 -0.70 13.26 13.60
CA GLY A 325 -0.57 14.28 12.55
C GLY A 325 -0.42 13.74 11.14
N ALA A 326 -0.61 12.43 10.91
CA ALA A 326 -0.69 11.91 9.55
C ALA A 326 -1.91 12.52 8.82
N LYS A 327 -1.75 12.86 7.53
CA LYS A 327 -2.86 13.36 6.69
C LYS A 327 -3.78 12.24 6.23
N ALA A 328 -3.23 11.08 5.93
CA ALA A 328 -3.98 9.86 5.59
C ALA A 328 -3.13 8.63 5.89
N VAL A 329 -3.80 7.46 5.92
CA VAL A 329 -3.19 6.19 6.26
C VAL A 329 -3.34 5.18 5.13
N GLY A 330 -2.22 4.64 4.66
CA GLY A 330 -2.19 3.61 3.62
C GLY A 330 -2.48 2.22 4.17
N VAL A 331 -3.27 1.46 3.44
CA VAL A 331 -3.55 0.06 3.74
C VAL A 331 -3.10 -0.85 2.59
N GLY A 332 -2.34 -1.90 2.91
CA GLY A 332 -1.90 -2.91 1.95
C GLY A 332 -2.63 -4.24 2.17
N ARG A 333 -2.12 -5.10 3.05
CA ARG A 333 -2.74 -6.40 3.37
C ARG A 333 -4.21 -6.28 3.79
N TYR A 334 -4.63 -5.13 4.34
CA TYR A 334 -6.00 -4.88 4.73
C TYR A 334 -6.99 -5.01 3.57
N TYR A 335 -6.61 -4.61 2.34
CA TYR A 335 -7.45 -4.81 1.16
C TYR A 335 -7.04 -6.03 0.32
N LEU A 336 -5.78 -6.48 0.39
CA LEU A 336 -5.31 -7.64 -0.39
C LEU A 336 -5.99 -8.95 0.03
N TYR A 337 -6.18 -9.19 1.32
CA TYR A 337 -6.92 -10.37 1.76
C TYR A 337 -8.38 -10.36 1.31
N PRO A 338 -9.13 -9.24 1.44
CA PRO A 338 -10.47 -9.13 0.85
C PRO A 338 -10.50 -9.32 -0.66
N LEU A 339 -9.54 -8.74 -1.39
CA LEU A 339 -9.38 -8.96 -2.83
C LEU A 339 -9.24 -10.46 -3.16
N ALA A 340 -8.31 -11.13 -2.51
CA ALA A 340 -8.10 -12.58 -2.67
C ALA A 340 -9.33 -13.40 -2.26
N ALA A 341 -10.05 -12.93 -1.25
CA ALA A 341 -11.24 -13.60 -0.74
C ALA A 341 -12.44 -13.49 -1.67
N ALA A 342 -12.68 -12.35 -2.33
CA ALA A 342 -13.92 -12.11 -3.06
C ALA A 342 -13.86 -11.00 -4.11
N GLY A 343 -12.68 -10.64 -4.62
CA GLY A 343 -12.53 -9.59 -5.62
C GLY A 343 -13.07 -8.24 -5.14
N GLN A 344 -13.73 -7.51 -6.03
CA GLN A 344 -14.32 -6.20 -5.74
C GLN A 344 -15.25 -6.22 -4.53
N ALA A 345 -16.17 -7.17 -4.45
CA ALA A 345 -17.10 -7.27 -3.32
C ALA A 345 -16.37 -7.44 -1.96
N GLY A 346 -15.20 -8.11 -1.99
CA GLY A 346 -14.34 -8.26 -0.81
C GLY A 346 -13.75 -6.92 -0.38
N VAL A 347 -13.14 -6.19 -1.31
CA VAL A 347 -12.52 -4.89 -1.03
C VAL A 347 -13.55 -3.86 -0.58
N GLU A 348 -14.70 -3.79 -1.27
CA GLU A 348 -15.81 -2.93 -0.87
C GLU A 348 -16.29 -3.21 0.55
N ARG A 349 -16.44 -4.48 0.91
CA ARG A 349 -16.83 -4.85 2.27
C ARG A 349 -15.78 -4.42 3.31
N ALA A 350 -14.50 -4.58 3.01
CA ALA A 350 -13.44 -4.17 3.93
C ALA A 350 -13.40 -2.65 4.11
N LEU A 351 -13.48 -1.87 3.02
CA LEU A 351 -13.52 -0.41 3.09
C LEU A 351 -14.80 0.07 3.81
N GLY A 352 -15.93 -0.60 3.58
CA GLY A 352 -17.18 -0.31 4.30
C GLY A 352 -17.08 -0.57 5.80
N LEU A 353 -16.43 -1.66 6.22
CA LEU A 353 -16.17 -1.93 7.64
C LEU A 353 -15.21 -0.89 8.24
N MET A 354 -14.15 -0.50 7.52
CA MET A 354 -13.23 0.56 7.97
C MET A 354 -13.96 1.88 8.16
N LYS A 355 -14.79 2.28 7.17
CA LYS A 355 -15.61 3.50 7.27
C LYS A 355 -16.52 3.44 8.49
N ALA A 356 -17.24 2.35 8.70
CA ALA A 356 -18.15 2.19 9.84
C ALA A 356 -17.40 2.21 11.19
N GLU A 357 -16.20 1.61 11.27
CA GLU A 357 -15.35 1.71 12.45
C GLU A 357 -14.95 3.17 12.70
N LEU A 358 -14.48 3.91 11.69
CA LEU A 358 -14.08 5.30 11.81
C LEU A 358 -15.24 6.20 12.26
N GLU A 359 -16.42 6.08 11.63
CA GLU A 359 -17.61 6.86 12.00
C GLU A 359 -18.05 6.60 13.46
N ARG A 360 -18.06 5.34 13.88
CA ARG A 360 -18.37 4.96 15.26
C ARG A 360 -17.34 5.51 16.24
N ASP A 361 -16.07 5.29 15.94
CA ASP A 361 -14.97 5.59 16.87
C ASP A 361 -14.77 7.11 16.98
N MET A 362 -14.96 7.89 15.91
CA MET A 362 -15.00 9.35 15.96
C MET A 362 -16.13 9.86 16.87
N LYS A 363 -17.34 9.26 16.78
CA LYS A 363 -18.44 9.59 17.70
C LYS A 363 -18.08 9.31 19.13
N LEU A 364 -17.45 8.15 19.41
CA LEU A 364 -16.99 7.78 20.75
C LEU A 364 -15.87 8.70 21.26
N MET A 365 -15.02 9.22 20.35
CA MET A 365 -13.98 10.20 20.65
C MET A 365 -14.54 11.62 20.91
N GLY A 366 -15.81 11.87 20.57
CA GLY A 366 -16.42 13.19 20.67
C GLY A 366 -15.96 14.16 19.57
N CYS A 367 -15.55 13.65 18.41
CA CYS A 367 -15.04 14.43 17.28
C CYS A 367 -16.01 14.37 16.10
N ILE A 368 -16.35 15.53 15.49
CA ILE A 368 -17.25 15.62 14.33
C ILE A 368 -16.49 15.62 12.99
N ALA A 369 -15.20 15.93 13.00
CA ALA A 369 -14.36 15.97 11.81
C ALA A 369 -12.93 15.53 12.13
N ILE A 370 -12.23 15.00 11.11
CA ILE A 370 -10.83 14.53 11.24
C ILE A 370 -9.91 15.62 11.76
N GLY A 371 -10.10 16.88 11.36
CA GLY A 371 -9.28 18.01 11.83
C GLY A 371 -9.40 18.34 13.33
N GLN A 372 -10.31 17.70 14.06
CA GLN A 372 -10.39 17.82 15.51
C GLN A 372 -9.52 16.81 16.26
N LEU A 373 -8.99 15.81 15.55
CA LEU A 373 -8.05 14.87 16.14
C LEU A 373 -6.70 15.55 16.38
N SER A 374 -6.15 15.36 17.55
CA SER A 374 -4.85 15.89 17.96
C SER A 374 -4.14 14.94 18.91
N ARG A 375 -2.89 15.24 19.25
CA ARG A 375 -2.14 14.48 20.26
C ARG A 375 -2.77 14.52 21.66
N ASP A 376 -3.65 15.48 21.94
CA ASP A 376 -4.42 15.51 23.19
C ASP A 376 -5.37 14.31 23.33
N ASN A 377 -5.75 13.71 22.20
CA ASN A 377 -6.53 12.48 22.17
C ASN A 377 -5.70 11.21 22.41
N LEU A 378 -4.40 11.35 22.67
CA LEU A 378 -3.47 10.24 22.83
C LEU A 378 -2.82 10.23 24.20
N ARG A 379 -2.55 9.02 24.72
CA ARG A 379 -1.65 8.81 25.86
C ARG A 379 -0.73 7.64 25.54
N LEU A 380 0.57 7.88 25.61
CA LEU A 380 1.57 6.83 25.53
C LEU A 380 1.57 6.04 26.85
N ARG A 381 1.73 4.72 26.74
CA ARG A 381 1.88 3.81 27.89
C ARG A 381 3.32 3.73 28.34
#